data_cf1fdff0635518cc8668e7068131011a
#
_entry.id   cf1fdff0635518cc8668e7068131011a
#
_cell.length_a   1.000
_cell.length_b   1.000
_cell.length_c   1.000
_cell.angle_alpha   90.00
_cell.angle_beta   90.00
_cell.angle_gamma   90.00
#
_symmetry.space_group_name_H-M   'P 1'
#
loop_
_entity.id
_entity.type
_entity.pdbx_description
1 polymer ?
#
loop_
_entity_poly.entity_id
_entity_poly.type
_entity_poly.pdbx_seq_one_letter_code
_entity_poly.pdbx_strand_id
1 'polypeptide(L)'
;MTASRIESIREGARKNFSRGYNCAECVLQAVLEHVETGLPRESLRMATGFGGGVGLFGDTCGAISGAVLAVGAVYGRSELPQDEDRKAAMQAAARQLYGRPGLYRIFNQIPNRMKEKYGHTLCREITSQWQDQWLCRDHALHCREIISDAAELAATLIFAEQEKISSEPFGANVENLKDLPAQCDAKG
;
A
#
# COMPACT_ATOMS: atom_id res chain seq x y z
N MET A 1 8.82 -5.10 -21.47
CA MET A 1 9.73 -4.88 -20.33
C MET A 1 8.99 -4.64 -19.02
N THR A 2 8.01 -3.77 -18.92
CA THR A 2 7.26 -3.49 -17.67
C THR A 2 6.49 -4.70 -17.13
N ALA A 3 5.75 -5.42 -17.97
CA ALA A 3 5.01 -6.61 -17.56
C ALA A 3 5.92 -7.71 -16.94
N SER A 4 7.11 -7.93 -17.51
CA SER A 4 8.08 -8.88 -16.97
C SER A 4 8.61 -8.45 -15.59
N ARG A 5 8.79 -7.15 -15.33
CA ARG A 5 9.20 -6.64 -14.01
C ARG A 5 8.09 -6.80 -12.97
N ILE A 6 6.85 -6.55 -13.34
CA ILE A 6 5.68 -6.75 -12.48
C ILE A 6 5.60 -8.24 -12.07
N GLU A 7 5.72 -9.15 -13.04
CA GLU A 7 5.70 -10.59 -12.76
C GLU A 7 6.88 -11.03 -11.88
N SER A 8 8.07 -10.48 -12.07
CA SER A 8 9.22 -10.76 -11.21
C SER A 8 8.97 -10.35 -9.75
N ILE A 9 8.32 -9.20 -9.51
CA ILE A 9 7.97 -8.75 -8.16
C ILE A 9 6.90 -9.66 -7.55
N ARG A 10 5.88 -10.02 -8.32
CA ARG A 10 4.83 -10.95 -7.91
C ARG A 10 5.41 -12.29 -7.46
N GLU A 11 6.23 -12.91 -8.30
CA GLU A 11 6.88 -14.18 -7.99
C GLU A 11 7.91 -14.05 -6.85
N GLY A 12 8.61 -12.91 -6.75
CA GLY A 12 9.49 -12.59 -5.63
C GLY A 12 8.73 -12.63 -4.30
N ALA A 13 7.56 -12.01 -4.22
CA ALA A 13 6.71 -12.02 -3.03
C ALA A 13 6.26 -13.45 -2.65
N ARG A 14 5.88 -14.28 -3.62
CA ARG A 14 5.55 -15.69 -3.39
C ARG A 14 6.73 -16.48 -2.81
N LYS A 15 7.92 -16.27 -3.37
CA LYS A 15 9.16 -16.91 -2.88
C LYS A 15 9.49 -16.45 -1.46
N ASN A 16 9.32 -15.17 -1.16
CA ASN A 16 9.56 -14.62 0.17
C ASN A 16 8.64 -15.26 1.22
N PHE A 17 7.38 -15.51 0.90
CA PHE A 17 6.47 -16.24 1.79
C PHE A 17 6.98 -17.65 2.10
N SER A 18 7.49 -18.37 1.12
CA SER A 18 8.08 -19.70 1.31
C SER A 18 9.39 -19.69 2.13
N ARG A 19 10.04 -18.51 2.26
CA ARG A 19 11.22 -18.29 3.09
C ARG A 19 10.91 -17.91 4.53
N GLY A 20 9.63 -17.75 4.88
CA GLY A 20 9.17 -17.45 6.23
C GLY A 20 8.94 -15.95 6.53
N TYR A 21 9.00 -15.09 5.52
CA TYR A 21 8.58 -13.69 5.68
C TYR A 21 7.07 -13.60 5.90
N ASN A 22 6.63 -12.65 6.71
CA ASN A 22 5.20 -12.40 6.89
C ASN A 22 4.60 -11.66 5.69
N CYS A 23 3.26 -11.50 5.69
CA CYS A 23 2.52 -10.95 4.56
C CYS A 23 3.04 -9.58 4.11
N ALA A 24 3.32 -8.66 5.04
CA ALA A 24 3.78 -7.31 4.72
C ALA A 24 5.25 -7.30 4.27
N GLU A 25 6.09 -8.09 4.93
CA GLU A 25 7.50 -8.25 4.57
C GLU A 25 7.66 -8.83 3.17
N CYS A 26 6.83 -9.81 2.79
CA CYS A 26 6.89 -10.43 1.46
C CYS A 26 6.72 -9.41 0.34
N VAL A 27 5.75 -8.52 0.47
CA VAL A 27 5.45 -7.50 -0.56
C VAL A 27 6.54 -6.43 -0.59
N LEU A 28 6.88 -5.87 0.57
CA LEU A 28 7.92 -4.83 0.64
C LEU A 28 9.27 -5.34 0.15
N GLN A 29 9.70 -6.52 0.61
CA GLN A 29 10.96 -7.12 0.21
C GLN A 29 11.04 -7.36 -1.31
N ALA A 30 9.95 -7.86 -1.93
CA ALA A 30 9.91 -8.07 -3.37
C ALA A 30 10.08 -6.76 -4.15
N VAL A 31 9.54 -5.65 -3.67
CA VAL A 31 9.75 -4.34 -4.29
C VAL A 31 11.17 -3.84 -4.06
N LEU A 32 11.71 -3.92 -2.83
CA LEU A 32 13.08 -3.50 -2.53
C LEU A 32 14.15 -4.29 -3.32
N GLU A 33 13.86 -5.52 -3.72
CA GLU A 33 14.76 -6.35 -4.54
C GLU A 33 14.74 -5.98 -6.04
N HIS A 34 13.67 -5.36 -6.53
CA HIS A 34 13.46 -5.16 -7.98
C HIS A 34 13.30 -3.69 -8.40
N VAL A 35 13.19 -2.77 -7.43
CA VAL A 35 12.99 -1.34 -7.66
C VAL A 35 14.05 -0.56 -6.88
N GLU A 36 14.71 0.36 -7.58
CA GLU A 36 15.62 1.32 -6.93
C GLU A 36 14.77 2.32 -6.11
N THR A 37 14.79 2.20 -4.80
CA THR A 37 14.01 3.05 -3.88
C THR A 37 14.89 4.05 -3.13
N GLY A 38 16.20 3.90 -3.18
CA GLY A 38 17.13 4.65 -2.34
C GLY A 38 17.09 4.29 -0.85
N LEU A 39 16.22 3.36 -0.43
CA LEU A 39 16.10 2.93 0.95
C LEU A 39 17.07 1.80 1.29
N PRO A 40 17.65 1.77 2.49
CA PRO A 40 18.48 0.67 2.95
C PRO A 40 17.63 -0.61 3.15
N ARG A 41 18.27 -1.77 3.01
CA ARG A 41 17.56 -3.08 3.17
C ARG A 41 16.91 -3.24 4.54
N GLU A 42 17.47 -2.62 5.57
CA GLU A 42 16.97 -2.60 6.95
C GLU A 42 15.58 -1.97 7.06
N SER A 43 15.14 -1.20 6.06
CA SER A 43 13.77 -0.66 5.98
C SER A 43 12.70 -1.74 6.01
N LEU A 44 13.05 -2.99 5.65
CA LEU A 44 12.17 -4.15 5.80
C LEU A 44 11.62 -4.31 7.21
N ARG A 45 12.39 -3.93 8.24
CA ARG A 45 11.97 -3.99 9.65
C ARG A 45 10.65 -3.26 9.91
N MET A 46 10.34 -2.21 9.15
CA MET A 46 9.09 -1.45 9.28
C MET A 46 7.85 -2.29 8.92
N ALA A 47 8.01 -3.35 8.13
CA ALA A 47 6.92 -4.21 7.72
C ALA A 47 6.59 -5.32 8.74
N THR A 48 7.54 -5.68 9.63
CA THR A 48 7.41 -6.84 10.52
C THR A 48 6.15 -6.80 11.38
N GLY A 49 5.81 -5.65 11.95
CA GLY A 49 4.63 -5.48 12.81
C GLY A 49 3.28 -5.58 12.10
N PHE A 50 3.23 -5.57 10.76
CA PHE A 50 1.96 -5.60 10.02
C PHE A 50 1.48 -7.01 9.68
N GLY A 51 2.26 -8.06 9.94
CA GLY A 51 1.86 -9.44 9.72
C GLY A 51 0.57 -9.81 10.48
N GLY A 52 -0.33 -10.59 9.84
CA GLY A 52 -1.59 -11.02 10.47
C GLY A 52 -2.56 -9.88 10.81
N GLY A 53 -2.47 -8.76 10.11
CA GLY A 53 -3.30 -7.57 10.40
C GLY A 53 -2.88 -6.91 11.71
N VAL A 54 -1.67 -6.33 11.72
CA VAL A 54 -1.04 -5.66 12.87
C VAL A 54 -0.81 -6.62 14.04
N GLY A 55 0.26 -7.43 13.94
CA GLY A 55 0.68 -8.32 15.01
C GLY A 55 -0.37 -9.38 15.41
N LEU A 56 -1.04 -9.97 14.43
CA LEU A 56 -2.14 -10.96 14.61
C LEU A 56 -3.43 -10.39 15.21
N PHE A 57 -3.59 -9.07 15.25
CA PHE A 57 -4.84 -8.45 15.74
C PHE A 57 -6.02 -8.66 14.78
N GLY A 58 -5.74 -8.98 13.51
CA GLY A 58 -6.79 -9.22 12.51
C GLY A 58 -7.32 -7.95 11.83
N ASP A 59 -6.66 -6.81 12.02
CA ASP A 59 -6.99 -5.54 11.36
C ASP A 59 -6.53 -5.54 9.89
N THR A 60 -6.20 -4.40 9.31
CA THR A 60 -5.82 -4.31 7.89
C THR A 60 -4.86 -5.42 7.48
N CYS A 61 -5.20 -6.14 6.41
CA CYS A 61 -4.40 -7.27 5.92
C CYS A 61 -2.94 -6.87 5.70
N GLY A 62 -2.00 -7.67 6.20
CA GLY A 62 -0.58 -7.39 6.10
C GLY A 62 -0.08 -7.25 4.65
N ALA A 63 -0.67 -7.97 3.70
CA ALA A 63 -0.33 -7.81 2.28
C ALA A 63 -0.74 -6.42 1.75
N ILE A 64 -1.89 -5.89 2.18
CA ILE A 64 -2.35 -4.53 1.85
C ILE A 64 -1.39 -3.51 2.46
N SER A 65 -1.07 -3.65 3.76
CA SER A 65 -0.11 -2.76 4.44
C SER A 65 1.27 -2.81 3.78
N GLY A 66 1.73 -4.01 3.39
CA GLY A 66 2.98 -4.20 2.65
C GLY A 66 3.00 -3.51 1.30
N ALA A 67 1.88 -3.55 0.56
CA ALA A 67 1.74 -2.83 -0.70
C ALA A 67 1.77 -1.30 -0.50
N VAL A 68 1.12 -0.79 0.56
CA VAL A 68 1.17 0.63 0.92
C VAL A 68 2.60 1.05 1.26
N LEU A 69 3.33 0.26 2.05
CA LEU A 69 4.74 0.50 2.38
C LEU A 69 5.61 0.49 1.12
N ALA A 70 5.42 -0.49 0.24
CA ALA A 70 6.18 -0.63 -1.00
C ALA A 70 5.97 0.55 -1.97
N VAL A 71 4.73 0.99 -2.16
CA VAL A 71 4.40 2.19 -2.95
C VAL A 71 4.93 3.45 -2.25
N GLY A 72 4.87 3.49 -0.92
CA GLY A 72 5.44 4.57 -0.10
C GLY A 72 6.94 4.69 -0.21
N ALA A 73 7.66 3.57 -0.39
CA ALA A 73 9.11 3.57 -0.62
C ALA A 73 9.52 4.29 -1.92
N VAL A 74 8.59 4.42 -2.89
CA VAL A 74 8.84 5.08 -4.18
C VAL A 74 8.24 6.49 -4.22
N TYR A 75 7.00 6.65 -3.75
CA TYR A 75 6.23 7.89 -3.87
C TYR A 75 6.03 8.64 -2.56
N GLY A 76 6.48 8.08 -1.44
CA GLY A 76 6.36 8.69 -0.12
C GLY A 76 7.13 10.01 -0.04
N ARG A 77 6.70 10.88 0.87
CA ARG A 77 7.39 12.15 1.11
C ARG A 77 8.59 11.94 2.01
N SER A 78 9.75 12.41 1.57
CA SER A 78 10.95 12.51 2.42
C SER A 78 11.00 13.81 3.22
N GLU A 79 10.38 14.88 2.66
CA GLU A 79 10.38 16.22 3.25
C GLU A 79 9.02 16.88 3.10
N LEU A 80 8.74 17.86 3.96
CA LEU A 80 7.57 18.71 3.85
C LEU A 80 7.91 20.00 3.08
N PRO A 81 6.95 20.61 2.38
CA PRO A 81 7.13 21.91 1.77
C PRO A 81 7.54 22.94 2.84
N GLN A 82 8.56 23.73 2.52
CA GLN A 82 9.01 24.83 3.35
C GLN A 82 8.48 26.13 2.80
N ASP A 83 8.05 27.04 3.69
CA ASP A 83 7.63 28.40 3.38
C ASP A 83 7.85 29.25 4.62
N GLU A 84 8.17 30.53 4.47
CA GLU A 84 8.29 31.47 5.58
C GLU A 84 6.93 31.70 6.29
N ASP A 85 5.85 31.67 5.52
CA ASP A 85 4.49 31.63 6.05
C ASP A 85 4.09 30.19 6.41
N ARG A 86 3.99 29.91 7.71
CA ARG A 86 3.57 28.61 8.25
C ARG A 86 2.23 28.11 7.66
N LYS A 87 1.28 29.02 7.41
CA LYS A 87 -0.04 28.67 6.86
C LYS A 87 0.11 28.22 5.41
N ALA A 88 0.94 28.91 4.62
CA ALA A 88 1.24 28.51 3.25
C ALA A 88 1.94 27.13 3.19
N ALA A 89 2.92 26.89 4.06
CA ALA A 89 3.59 25.58 4.18
C ALA A 89 2.60 24.45 4.50
N MET A 90 1.72 24.65 5.48
CA MET A 90 0.69 23.67 5.85
C MET A 90 -0.28 23.38 4.67
N GLN A 91 -0.73 24.41 3.97
CA GLN A 91 -1.60 24.25 2.81
C GLN A 91 -0.90 23.51 1.67
N ALA A 92 0.37 23.81 1.41
CA ALA A 92 1.16 23.09 0.42
C ALA A 92 1.33 21.62 0.79
N ALA A 93 1.62 21.30 2.06
CA ALA A 93 1.71 19.94 2.55
C ALA A 93 0.37 19.19 2.44
N ALA A 94 -0.75 19.84 2.72
CA ALA A 94 -2.08 19.27 2.55
C ALA A 94 -2.39 19.00 1.06
N ARG A 95 -2.05 19.93 0.17
CA ARG A 95 -2.23 19.73 -1.29
C ARG A 95 -1.46 18.54 -1.83
N GLN A 96 -0.24 18.29 -1.34
CA GLN A 96 0.53 17.10 -1.74
C GLN A 96 -0.20 15.79 -1.42
N LEU A 97 -0.96 15.73 -0.34
CA LEU A 97 -1.70 14.54 0.07
C LEU A 97 -3.07 14.44 -0.60
N TYR A 98 -3.88 15.50 -0.46
CA TYR A 98 -5.30 15.50 -0.80
C TYR A 98 -5.60 16.07 -2.18
N GLY A 99 -4.65 16.74 -2.81
CA GLY A 99 -4.83 17.40 -4.10
C GLY A 99 -5.18 16.46 -5.25
N ARG A 100 -5.25 17.07 -6.46
CA ARG A 100 -5.40 16.34 -7.71
C ARG A 100 -4.49 17.01 -8.75
N PRO A 101 -3.27 16.48 -8.95
CA PRO A 101 -2.67 15.25 -8.40
C PRO A 101 -2.45 15.28 -6.89
N GLY A 102 -2.46 14.09 -6.25
CA GLY A 102 -2.21 13.95 -4.83
C GLY A 102 -1.85 12.52 -4.41
N LEU A 103 -0.98 12.40 -3.41
CA LEU A 103 -0.43 11.10 -3.02
C LEU A 103 -1.49 10.12 -2.50
N TYR A 104 -2.47 10.61 -1.75
CA TYR A 104 -3.52 9.72 -1.21
C TYR A 104 -4.36 9.09 -2.31
N ARG A 105 -4.43 9.67 -3.50
CA ARG A 105 -5.10 9.05 -4.65
C ARG A 105 -4.38 7.80 -5.14
N ILE A 106 -3.05 7.76 -5.01
CA ILE A 106 -2.26 6.56 -5.32
C ILE A 106 -2.51 5.49 -4.26
N PHE A 107 -2.32 5.83 -2.99
CA PHE A 107 -2.47 4.87 -1.89
C PHE A 107 -3.90 4.33 -1.74
N ASN A 108 -4.91 5.15 -1.98
CA ASN A 108 -6.32 4.75 -1.87
C ASN A 108 -6.72 3.65 -2.86
N GLN A 109 -6.04 3.55 -3.99
CA GLN A 109 -6.30 2.49 -4.97
C GLN A 109 -5.98 1.10 -4.41
N ILE A 110 -4.99 0.98 -3.51
CA ILE A 110 -4.55 -0.31 -2.98
C ILE A 110 -5.68 -1.02 -2.21
N PRO A 111 -6.20 -0.47 -1.10
CA PRO A 111 -7.26 -1.13 -0.35
C PRO A 111 -8.55 -1.28 -1.17
N ASN A 112 -8.88 -0.34 -2.06
CA ASN A 112 -10.09 -0.45 -2.89
C ASN A 112 -10.00 -1.64 -3.85
N ARG A 113 -8.91 -1.78 -4.63
CA ARG A 113 -8.74 -2.90 -5.57
C ARG A 113 -8.63 -4.25 -4.85
N MET A 114 -7.96 -4.29 -3.70
CA MET A 114 -7.91 -5.51 -2.89
C MET A 114 -9.28 -5.87 -2.33
N LYS A 115 -10.08 -4.88 -1.90
CA LYS A 115 -11.46 -5.10 -1.45
C LYS A 115 -12.37 -5.59 -2.58
N GLU A 116 -12.24 -5.06 -3.78
CA GLU A 116 -12.97 -5.54 -4.96
C GLU A 116 -12.72 -7.03 -5.23
N LYS A 117 -11.47 -7.49 -5.04
CA LYS A 117 -11.09 -8.88 -5.31
C LYS A 117 -11.42 -9.83 -4.15
N TYR A 118 -11.23 -9.40 -2.90
CA TYR A 118 -11.32 -10.25 -1.71
C TYR A 118 -12.52 -9.95 -0.81
N GLY A 119 -13.38 -8.99 -1.16
CA GLY A 119 -14.56 -8.59 -0.41
C GLY A 119 -14.27 -7.67 0.79
N HIS A 120 -13.13 -7.82 1.41
CA HIS A 120 -12.73 -7.11 2.62
C HIS A 120 -11.29 -6.61 2.57
N THR A 121 -10.92 -5.73 3.52
CA THR A 121 -9.54 -5.29 3.73
C THR A 121 -8.96 -5.78 5.07
N LEU A 122 -9.81 -6.26 5.98
CA LEU A 122 -9.40 -6.74 7.29
C LEU A 122 -8.92 -8.19 7.20
N CYS A 123 -7.79 -8.49 7.84
CA CYS A 123 -7.22 -9.83 7.87
C CYS A 123 -8.21 -10.86 8.40
N ARG A 124 -8.88 -10.56 9.56
CA ARG A 124 -9.89 -11.45 10.16
C ARG A 124 -11.07 -11.75 9.24
N GLU A 125 -11.48 -10.81 8.37
CA GLU A 125 -12.60 -11.01 7.46
C GLU A 125 -12.18 -11.82 6.22
N ILE A 126 -11.03 -11.48 5.62
CA ILE A 126 -10.49 -12.19 4.46
C ILE A 126 -10.17 -13.64 4.79
N THR A 127 -9.77 -13.92 6.05
CA THR A 127 -9.37 -15.25 6.51
C THR A 127 -10.38 -15.89 7.46
N SER A 128 -11.62 -15.41 7.47
CA SER A 128 -12.66 -15.80 8.45
C SER A 128 -12.90 -17.31 8.52
N GLN A 129 -12.81 -18.02 7.41
CA GLN A 129 -13.01 -19.47 7.34
C GLN A 129 -11.89 -20.31 8.00
N TRP A 130 -10.74 -19.68 8.39
CA TRP A 130 -9.61 -20.37 9.01
C TRP A 130 -9.30 -19.90 10.43
N GLN A 131 -10.17 -19.15 11.08
CA GLN A 131 -9.91 -18.60 12.42
C GLN A 131 -9.54 -19.69 13.43
N ASP A 132 -10.20 -20.85 13.36
CA ASP A 132 -9.92 -22.00 14.24
C ASP A 132 -8.75 -22.88 13.75
N GLN A 133 -8.23 -22.64 12.53
CA GLN A 133 -7.18 -23.43 11.91
C GLN A 133 -6.11 -22.53 11.25
N TRP A 134 -5.68 -21.52 11.98
CA TRP A 134 -4.80 -20.47 11.46
C TRP A 134 -3.51 -20.99 10.79
N LEU A 135 -2.93 -22.06 11.31
CA LEU A 135 -1.69 -22.63 10.78
C LEU A 135 -1.90 -23.75 9.73
N CYS A 136 -3.10 -23.89 9.19
CA CYS A 136 -3.35 -24.90 8.17
C CYS A 136 -2.76 -24.48 6.80
N ARG A 137 -2.52 -25.49 5.97
CA ARG A 137 -1.94 -25.31 4.62
C ARG A 137 -2.82 -24.44 3.73
N ASP A 138 -4.13 -24.61 3.78
CA ASP A 138 -5.07 -23.92 2.89
C ASP A 138 -5.13 -22.42 3.22
N HIS A 139 -5.08 -22.06 4.51
CA HIS A 139 -4.92 -20.67 4.92
C HIS A 139 -3.61 -20.07 4.39
N ALA A 140 -2.50 -20.80 4.53
CA ALA A 140 -1.21 -20.33 4.03
C ALA A 140 -1.21 -20.14 2.50
N LEU A 141 -1.84 -21.06 1.74
CA LEU A 141 -1.98 -20.95 0.29
C LEU A 141 -2.83 -19.74 -0.10
N HIS A 142 -3.94 -19.51 0.60
CA HIS A 142 -4.79 -18.34 0.39
C HIS A 142 -4.04 -17.03 0.65
N CYS A 143 -3.35 -16.93 1.79
CA CYS A 143 -2.52 -15.77 2.11
C CYS A 143 -1.43 -15.53 1.05
N ARG A 144 -0.81 -16.59 0.52
CA ARG A 144 0.20 -16.48 -0.54
C ARG A 144 -0.36 -15.85 -1.82
N GLU A 145 -1.59 -16.16 -2.20
CA GLU A 145 -2.24 -15.54 -3.36
C GLU A 145 -2.54 -14.05 -3.08
N ILE A 146 -3.05 -13.70 -1.90
CA ILE A 146 -3.26 -12.30 -1.50
C ILE A 146 -1.96 -11.49 -1.56
N ILE A 147 -0.86 -12.08 -1.07
CA ILE A 147 0.47 -11.48 -1.10
C ILE A 147 0.94 -11.24 -2.54
N SER A 148 0.74 -12.23 -3.42
CA SER A 148 1.10 -12.15 -4.83
C SER A 148 0.36 -11.02 -5.53
N ASP A 149 -0.94 -10.94 -5.32
CA ASP A 149 -1.79 -9.92 -5.93
C ASP A 149 -1.50 -8.52 -5.38
N ALA A 150 -1.22 -8.40 -4.09
CA ALA A 150 -0.82 -7.14 -3.48
C ALA A 150 0.53 -6.65 -4.01
N ALA A 151 1.47 -7.55 -4.24
CA ALA A 151 2.78 -7.25 -4.83
C ALA A 151 2.65 -6.84 -6.32
N GLU A 152 1.83 -7.54 -7.08
CA GLU A 152 1.50 -7.19 -8.47
C GLU A 152 0.84 -5.81 -8.55
N LEU A 153 -0.11 -5.53 -7.67
CA LEU A 153 -0.78 -4.23 -7.60
C LEU A 153 0.20 -3.10 -7.25
N ALA A 154 1.04 -3.30 -6.23
CA ALA A 154 2.08 -2.33 -5.87
C ALA A 154 3.02 -2.05 -7.04
N ALA A 155 3.52 -3.10 -7.72
CA ALA A 155 4.36 -2.97 -8.90
C ALA A 155 3.65 -2.26 -10.05
N THR A 156 2.37 -2.56 -10.28
CA THR A 156 1.56 -1.89 -11.31
C THR A 156 1.47 -0.40 -11.06
N LEU A 157 1.23 0.02 -9.81
CA LEU A 157 1.20 1.43 -9.45
C LEU A 157 2.58 2.08 -9.55
N ILE A 158 3.65 1.40 -9.12
CA ILE A 158 5.02 1.91 -9.17
C ILE A 158 5.49 2.17 -10.61
N PHE A 159 5.12 1.31 -11.55
CA PHE A 159 5.53 1.45 -12.95
C PHE A 159 4.53 2.21 -13.84
N ALA A 160 3.41 2.65 -13.28
CA ALA A 160 2.44 3.48 -13.98
C ALA A 160 2.94 4.94 -14.09
N GLU A 161 2.32 5.70 -14.98
CA GLU A 161 2.55 7.13 -15.09
C GLU A 161 2.03 7.84 -13.84
N GLN A 162 2.95 8.47 -13.08
CA GLN A 162 2.65 9.05 -11.76
C GLN A 162 1.55 10.10 -11.82
N GLU A 163 1.58 11.00 -12.80
CA GLU A 163 0.57 12.05 -12.96
C GLU A 163 -0.83 11.48 -13.12
N LYS A 164 -0.95 10.40 -13.90
CA LYS A 164 -2.22 9.69 -14.11
C LYS A 164 -2.73 9.07 -12.82
N ILE A 165 -1.93 8.24 -12.14
CA ILE A 165 -2.38 7.52 -10.94
C ILE A 165 -2.63 8.45 -9.74
N SER A 166 -1.92 9.59 -9.64
CA SER A 166 -2.14 10.62 -8.61
C SER A 166 -3.33 11.53 -8.90
N SER A 167 -3.92 11.44 -10.09
CA SER A 167 -5.11 12.19 -10.51
C SER A 167 -6.37 11.32 -10.56
N GLU A 168 -6.27 10.02 -10.28
CA GLU A 168 -7.43 9.12 -10.21
C GLU A 168 -8.41 9.56 -9.10
N PRO A 169 -9.71 9.34 -9.28
CA PRO A 169 -10.69 9.63 -8.23
C PRO A 169 -10.44 8.74 -7.01
N PHE A 170 -10.85 9.21 -5.84
CA PHE A 170 -10.93 8.34 -4.66
C PHE A 170 -12.00 7.25 -4.89
N GLY A 171 -11.82 6.11 -4.23
CA GLY A 171 -12.82 5.05 -4.21
C GLY A 171 -14.10 5.46 -3.47
N ALA A 172 -15.16 4.67 -3.63
CA ALA A 172 -16.49 4.94 -3.06
C ALA A 172 -16.51 5.13 -1.54
N ASN A 173 -15.52 4.57 -0.83
CA ASN A 173 -15.38 4.70 0.62
C ASN A 173 -15.08 6.13 1.12
N VAL A 174 -14.68 7.04 0.23
CA VAL A 174 -14.39 8.45 0.54
C VAL A 174 -15.14 9.41 -0.40
N GLU A 175 -16.36 9.04 -0.79
CA GLU A 175 -17.17 9.84 -1.71
C GLU A 175 -17.36 11.31 -1.28
N ASN A 176 -17.42 11.55 0.02
CA ASN A 176 -17.56 12.90 0.59
C ASN A 176 -16.26 13.74 0.52
N LEU A 177 -15.11 13.11 0.17
CA LEU A 177 -13.84 13.78 -0.02
C LEU A 177 -13.52 14.01 -1.50
N LYS A 178 -14.53 13.93 -2.37
CA LYS A 178 -14.36 13.95 -3.84
C LYS A 178 -13.60 15.15 -4.34
N ASP A 179 -13.80 16.28 -3.73
CA ASP A 179 -13.10 17.52 -4.07
C ASP A 179 -12.97 18.36 -2.80
N LEU A 180 -11.91 18.14 -2.04
CA LEU A 180 -11.51 19.18 -1.10
C LEU A 180 -11.26 20.43 -1.94
N PRO A 181 -12.02 21.52 -1.75
CA PRO A 181 -11.77 22.76 -2.46
C PRO A 181 -10.32 23.14 -2.23
N ALA A 182 -9.68 23.73 -3.25
CA ALA A 182 -8.31 24.21 -3.16
C ALA A 182 -8.11 25.28 -2.05
N GLN A 183 -9.18 25.61 -1.35
CA GLN A 183 -9.26 26.55 -0.24
C GLN A 183 -9.93 25.85 0.94
N CYS A 184 -9.12 25.29 1.84
CA CYS A 184 -9.50 25.30 3.24
C CYS A 184 -9.42 26.78 3.69
N ASP A 185 -10.47 27.54 3.45
CA ASP A 185 -10.67 28.78 4.18
C ASP A 185 -10.89 28.40 5.64
N ALA A 186 -9.81 28.44 6.41
CA ALA A 186 -9.87 28.36 7.85
C ALA A 186 -10.64 29.62 8.32
N LYS A 187 -11.95 29.49 8.47
CA LYS A 187 -12.73 30.37 9.31
C LYS A 187 -12.46 29.98 10.75
N GLY A 188 -11.82 30.87 11.49
CA GLY A 188 -11.58 30.80 12.92
C GLY A 188 -10.15 31.02 13.28
#